data_7cb64e024ceeeb164d0e5abd9413834b
#
_entry.id   7cb64e024ceeeb164d0e5abd9413834b
#
_cell.length_a   1.000
_cell.length_b   1.000
_cell.length_c   1.000
_cell.angle_alpha   90.00
_cell.angle_beta   90.00
_cell.angle_gamma   90.00
#
_symmetry.space_group_name_H-M   'P 1'
#
loop_
_entity.id
_entity.type
_entity.pdbx_description
1 polymer ?
#
loop_
_entity_poly.entity_id
_entity_poly.type
_entity_poly.pdbx_seq_one_letter_code
_entity_poly.pdbx_strand_id
1 'polypeptide(L)'
;RPSNVRIFARLRGVKNEKSKLNFALLPFSFCEYVLMKRGSFFSVKTASQCESLFGVTSSPDKYVIGSVMLETAAASADGTDSATVFIDLLTALKKLIYSGVNSYSLGLNFVYRLLVRGGHIAPGARDSDYNVDMDEQKDLPADRAKSLLKAYLSLFEKKYFIKLKTY
;
A
#
# COMPACT_ATOMS: atom_id res chain seq x y z
N ARG A 1 -15.74 -18.10 3.56
CA ARG A 1 -14.43 -17.40 3.64
C ARG A 1 -14.64 -16.01 3.06
N PRO A 2 -14.19 -14.92 3.69
CA PRO A 2 -14.20 -13.61 3.06
C PRO A 2 -13.35 -13.71 1.79
N SER A 3 -13.96 -13.44 0.64
CA SER A 3 -13.25 -13.38 -0.62
C SER A 3 -12.56 -12.02 -0.70
N ASN A 4 -11.24 -11.99 -0.72
CA ASN A 4 -10.48 -10.79 -0.99
C ASN A 4 -10.63 -10.43 -2.47
N VAL A 5 -11.61 -9.61 -2.78
CA VAL A 5 -11.95 -9.22 -4.15
C VAL A 5 -11.80 -7.72 -4.28
N ARG A 6 -11.17 -7.28 -5.36
CA ARG A 6 -11.15 -5.86 -5.73
C ARG A 6 -12.55 -5.42 -6.16
N ILE A 7 -13.12 -4.45 -5.45
CA ILE A 7 -14.46 -3.92 -5.72
C ILE A 7 -14.35 -2.46 -6.12
N PHE A 8 -15.01 -2.10 -7.22
CA PHE A 8 -15.24 -0.71 -7.59
C PHE A 8 -16.61 -0.28 -7.07
N ALA A 9 -16.62 0.71 -6.20
CA ALA A 9 -17.84 1.24 -5.62
C ALA A 9 -17.96 2.75 -5.91
N ARG A 10 -19.19 3.21 -6.17
CA ARG A 10 -19.48 4.64 -6.35
C ARG A 10 -19.80 5.27 -5.00
N LEU A 11 -19.14 6.36 -4.71
CA LEU A 11 -19.41 7.21 -3.56
C LEU A 11 -20.17 8.45 -4.06
N ARG A 12 -21.44 8.62 -3.67
CA ARG A 12 -22.28 9.74 -4.09
C ARG A 12 -22.35 10.82 -3.01
N GLY A 13 -22.58 12.06 -3.43
CA GLY A 13 -22.84 13.18 -2.52
C GLY A 13 -21.61 13.75 -1.80
N VAL A 14 -20.41 13.32 -2.15
CA VAL A 14 -19.16 13.66 -1.45
C VAL A 14 -18.62 15.04 -1.85
N LYS A 15 -19.10 15.62 -2.95
CA LYS A 15 -18.73 16.99 -3.37
C LYS A 15 -19.35 18.07 -2.45
N ASN A 16 -20.28 17.70 -1.59
CA ASN A 16 -20.83 18.60 -0.61
C ASN A 16 -19.93 18.62 0.64
N GLU A 17 -19.41 19.75 1.02
CA GLU A 17 -18.56 19.95 2.21
C GLU A 17 -19.23 19.44 3.51
N LYS A 18 -20.57 19.43 3.55
CA LYS A 18 -21.35 18.90 4.67
C LYS A 18 -21.53 17.37 4.65
N SER A 19 -20.95 16.67 3.69
CA SER A 19 -21.07 15.21 3.62
C SER A 19 -20.32 14.53 4.75
N LYS A 20 -21.04 13.73 5.53
CA LYS A 20 -20.46 12.90 6.61
C LYS A 20 -19.49 11.82 6.09
N LEU A 21 -19.34 11.68 4.77
CA LEU A 21 -18.45 10.70 4.13
C LEU A 21 -17.18 11.31 3.55
N ASN A 22 -16.92 12.61 3.79
CA ASN A 22 -15.74 13.28 3.24
C ASN A 22 -14.43 12.65 3.70
N PHE A 23 -14.37 12.16 4.95
CA PHE A 23 -13.20 11.48 5.47
C PHE A 23 -12.83 10.22 4.68
N ALA A 24 -13.82 9.54 4.08
CA ALA A 24 -13.64 8.31 3.32
C ALA A 24 -12.98 8.55 1.94
N LEU A 25 -12.85 9.82 1.51
CA LEU A 25 -12.14 10.23 0.30
C LEU A 25 -10.72 10.71 0.58
N LEU A 26 -10.37 10.91 1.84
CA LEU A 26 -9.03 11.36 2.17
C LEU A 26 -8.02 10.27 1.80
N PRO A 27 -6.87 10.66 1.21
CA PRO A 27 -5.78 9.72 0.97
C PRO A 27 -5.39 9.00 2.27
N PHE A 28 -5.07 7.74 2.17
CA PHE A 28 -4.64 6.90 3.30
C PHE A 28 -5.67 6.80 4.43
N SER A 29 -6.97 6.90 4.11
CA SER A 29 -8.04 6.64 5.08
C SER A 29 -8.37 5.15 5.09
N PHE A 30 -8.18 4.49 6.23
CA PHE A 30 -8.60 3.10 6.44
C PHE A 30 -10.01 3.10 7.01
N CYS A 31 -10.97 2.59 6.25
CA CYS A 31 -12.39 2.63 6.56
C CYS A 31 -13.06 1.27 6.35
N GLU A 32 -14.06 1.02 7.17
CA GLU A 32 -15.06 -0.01 6.92
C GLU A 32 -16.21 0.60 6.08
N TYR A 33 -16.60 -0.08 5.01
CA TYR A 33 -17.65 0.39 4.11
C TYR A 33 -18.82 -0.59 4.08
N VAL A 34 -20.03 -0.07 4.20
CA VAL A 34 -21.24 -0.83 3.86
C VAL A 34 -21.57 -0.54 2.40
N LEU A 35 -21.50 -1.57 1.58
CA LEU A 35 -21.77 -1.48 0.16
C LEU A 35 -23.18 -1.97 -0.17
N MET A 36 -23.86 -1.29 -1.07
CA MET A 36 -25.12 -1.69 -1.64
C MET A 36 -24.92 -2.03 -3.12
N LYS A 37 -25.30 -3.25 -3.51
CA LYS A 37 -25.31 -3.65 -4.92
C LYS A 37 -26.51 -3.02 -5.63
N ARG A 38 -26.26 -2.37 -6.77
CA ARG A 38 -27.29 -1.78 -7.64
C ARG A 38 -27.00 -2.19 -9.08
N GLY A 39 -27.69 -3.23 -9.54
CA GLY A 39 -27.42 -3.81 -10.86
C GLY A 39 -25.98 -4.34 -10.94
N SER A 40 -25.19 -3.83 -11.89
CA SER A 40 -23.80 -4.23 -12.13
C SER A 40 -22.76 -3.50 -11.28
N PHE A 41 -23.15 -2.54 -10.43
CA PHE A 41 -22.19 -1.74 -9.66
C PHE A 41 -22.52 -1.70 -8.17
N PHE A 42 -21.48 -1.42 -7.36
CA PHE A 42 -21.63 -1.16 -5.94
C PHE A 42 -21.69 0.34 -5.67
N SER A 43 -22.47 0.73 -4.66
CA SER A 43 -22.46 2.07 -4.10
C SER A 43 -22.20 2.02 -2.60
N VAL A 44 -21.43 2.97 -2.08
CA VAL A 44 -21.20 3.10 -0.64
C VAL A 44 -22.48 3.65 0.00
N LYS A 45 -23.02 2.92 0.97
CA LYS A 45 -24.19 3.34 1.78
C LYS A 45 -23.73 4.10 3.01
N THR A 46 -22.78 3.53 3.74
CA THR A 46 -22.17 4.13 4.92
C THR A 46 -20.68 3.81 4.93
N ALA A 47 -19.92 4.62 5.63
CA ALA A 47 -18.51 4.37 5.95
C ALA A 47 -18.27 4.74 7.41
N SER A 48 -17.41 3.99 8.08
CA SER A 48 -16.85 4.31 9.39
C SER A 48 -15.33 4.27 9.31
N GLN A 49 -14.69 5.28 9.86
CA GLN A 49 -13.22 5.34 9.86
C GLN A 49 -12.69 4.41 10.94
N CYS A 50 -11.89 3.42 10.53
CA CYS A 50 -11.16 2.55 11.44
C CYS A 50 -9.90 3.25 11.94
N GLU A 51 -9.15 3.85 11.01
CA GLU A 51 -7.91 4.57 11.33
C GLU A 51 -7.61 5.62 10.25
N SER A 52 -7.06 6.76 10.66
CA SER A 52 -6.53 7.77 9.75
C SER A 52 -5.02 7.59 9.63
N LEU A 53 -4.57 7.24 8.44
CA LEU A 53 -3.15 7.19 8.12
C LEU A 53 -2.71 8.48 7.41
N PHE A 54 -3.41 9.59 7.65
CA PHE A 54 -3.14 10.88 7.03
C PHE A 54 -1.72 11.40 7.31
N GLY A 55 -1.08 10.94 8.40
CA GLY A 55 0.33 11.24 8.68
C GLY A 55 1.31 10.84 7.56
N VAL A 56 0.91 9.94 6.65
CA VAL A 56 1.69 9.63 5.43
C VAL A 56 1.85 10.86 4.55
N THR A 57 0.94 11.82 4.60
CA THR A 57 1.01 13.06 3.81
C THR A 57 1.91 14.13 4.43
N SER A 58 2.53 13.87 5.59
CA SER A 58 3.34 14.85 6.33
C SER A 58 4.63 15.27 5.62
N SER A 59 5.11 14.49 4.65
CA SER A 59 6.24 14.85 3.80
C SER A 59 6.08 14.27 2.39
N PRO A 60 6.70 14.90 1.36
CA PRO A 60 6.67 14.40 -0.01
C PRO A 60 7.17 12.96 -0.14
N ASP A 61 8.27 12.61 0.54
CA ASP A 61 8.84 11.27 0.49
C ASP A 61 7.89 10.21 1.07
N LYS A 62 7.27 10.51 2.23
CA LYS A 62 6.28 9.61 2.82
C LYS A 62 5.08 9.43 1.90
N TYR A 63 4.60 10.51 1.30
CA TYR A 63 3.46 10.47 0.37
C TYR A 63 3.76 9.61 -0.86
N VAL A 64 4.91 9.83 -1.50
CA VAL A 64 5.34 9.06 -2.67
C VAL A 64 5.48 7.59 -2.33
N ILE A 65 6.20 7.27 -1.26
CA ILE A 65 6.43 5.88 -0.84
C ILE A 65 5.13 5.19 -0.41
N GLY A 66 4.27 5.87 0.36
CA GLY A 66 2.96 5.34 0.72
C GLY A 66 2.09 5.05 -0.51
N SER A 67 2.11 5.93 -1.52
CA SER A 67 1.39 5.71 -2.77
C SER A 67 1.94 4.52 -3.56
N VAL A 68 3.26 4.38 -3.63
CA VAL A 68 3.92 3.20 -4.23
C VAL A 68 3.50 1.91 -3.52
N MET A 69 3.48 1.91 -2.18
CA MET A 69 3.03 0.75 -1.40
C MET A 69 1.57 0.39 -1.71
N LEU A 70 0.68 1.39 -1.82
CA LEU A 70 -0.73 1.16 -2.20
C LEU A 70 -0.86 0.59 -3.61
N GLU A 71 -0.16 1.15 -4.60
CA GLU A 71 -0.22 0.67 -5.98
C GLU A 71 0.31 -0.76 -6.12
N THR A 72 1.45 -1.06 -5.50
CA THR A 72 2.06 -2.39 -5.56
C THR A 72 1.25 -3.43 -4.80
N ALA A 73 0.70 -3.09 -3.63
CA ALA A 73 -0.21 -3.96 -2.90
C ALA A 73 -1.48 -4.26 -3.72
N ALA A 74 -2.08 -3.24 -4.34
CA ALA A 74 -3.27 -3.41 -5.17
C ALA A 74 -3.02 -4.31 -6.39
N ALA A 75 -1.83 -4.23 -6.99
CA ALA A 75 -1.45 -5.09 -8.10
C ALA A 75 -1.16 -6.53 -7.68
N SER A 76 -0.72 -6.74 -6.42
CA SER A 76 -0.44 -8.08 -5.87
C SER A 76 -1.68 -8.76 -5.29
N ALA A 77 -2.79 -8.05 -5.12
CA ALA A 77 -3.97 -8.53 -4.37
C ALA A 77 -4.79 -9.61 -5.10
N ASP A 78 -4.53 -9.86 -6.38
CA ASP A 78 -5.25 -10.89 -7.16
C ASP A 78 -4.76 -12.32 -6.86
N GLY A 79 -3.81 -12.47 -5.92
CA GLY A 79 -3.25 -13.74 -5.47
C GLY A 79 -3.92 -14.32 -4.22
N THR A 80 -3.49 -15.53 -3.86
CA THR A 80 -4.05 -16.32 -2.73
C THR A 80 -3.74 -15.74 -1.35
N ASP A 81 -2.79 -14.81 -1.22
CA ASP A 81 -2.27 -14.28 0.06
C ASP A 81 -2.60 -12.79 0.30
N SER A 82 -3.72 -12.33 -0.25
CA SER A 82 -4.13 -10.92 -0.16
C SER A 82 -4.36 -10.41 1.28
N ALA A 83 -4.71 -11.28 2.22
CA ALA A 83 -4.86 -10.90 3.63
C ALA A 83 -3.52 -10.51 4.26
N THR A 84 -2.47 -11.28 3.99
CA THR A 84 -1.13 -10.98 4.49
C THR A 84 -0.55 -9.72 3.85
N VAL A 85 -0.76 -9.54 2.53
CA VAL A 85 -0.38 -8.30 1.83
C VAL A 85 -1.05 -7.08 2.46
N PHE A 86 -2.33 -7.19 2.83
CA PHE A 86 -3.06 -6.11 3.47
C PHE A 86 -2.51 -5.77 4.87
N ILE A 87 -2.19 -6.79 5.69
CA ILE A 87 -1.59 -6.59 7.02
C ILE A 87 -0.20 -5.95 6.89
N ASP A 88 0.63 -6.44 5.99
CA ASP A 88 1.95 -5.87 5.71
C ASP A 88 1.84 -4.40 5.26
N LEU A 89 0.87 -4.09 4.40
CA LEU A 89 0.61 -2.72 3.94
C LEU A 89 0.26 -1.79 5.11
N LEU A 90 -0.68 -2.20 5.97
CA LEU A 90 -1.06 -1.39 7.14
C LEU A 90 0.14 -1.18 8.08
N THR A 91 0.92 -2.22 8.32
CA THR A 91 2.14 -2.14 9.14
C THR A 91 3.15 -1.17 8.53
N ALA A 92 3.39 -1.28 7.22
CA ALA A 92 4.32 -0.40 6.51
C ALA A 92 3.88 1.07 6.55
N LEU A 93 2.59 1.35 6.32
CA LEU A 93 2.05 2.71 6.38
C LEU A 93 2.12 3.31 7.80
N LYS A 94 1.85 2.51 8.84
CA LYS A 94 2.05 2.95 10.24
C LYS A 94 3.50 3.29 10.51
N LYS A 95 4.43 2.47 10.03
CA LYS A 95 5.86 2.75 10.19
C LYS A 95 6.30 3.99 9.44
N LEU A 96 5.78 4.26 8.25
CA LEU A 96 6.02 5.53 7.57
C LEU A 96 5.63 6.75 8.42
N ILE A 97 4.60 6.62 9.25
CA ILE A 97 4.13 7.72 10.11
C ILE A 97 4.98 7.83 11.37
N TYR A 98 5.13 6.72 12.09
CA TYR A 98 5.54 6.71 13.50
C TYR A 98 6.99 6.27 13.74
N SER A 99 7.65 5.60 12.78
CA SER A 99 9.05 5.23 12.93
C SER A 99 9.97 6.34 12.43
N GLY A 100 11.19 6.35 12.94
CA GLY A 100 12.27 7.20 12.42
C GLY A 100 12.97 6.61 11.19
N VAL A 101 12.53 5.44 10.70
CA VAL A 101 13.13 4.74 9.59
C VAL A 101 12.91 5.52 8.29
N ASN A 102 13.94 5.59 7.46
CA ASN A 102 13.90 6.23 6.15
C ASN A 102 12.76 5.64 5.28
N SER A 103 11.96 6.52 4.69
CA SER A 103 10.82 6.14 3.86
C SER A 103 11.21 5.20 2.71
N TYR A 104 12.35 5.45 2.05
CA TYR A 104 12.83 4.62 0.94
C TYR A 104 13.24 3.22 1.40
N SER A 105 13.80 3.08 2.61
CA SER A 105 14.12 1.77 3.20
C SER A 105 12.85 0.96 3.47
N LEU A 106 11.81 1.60 3.99
CA LEU A 106 10.50 0.95 4.19
C LEU A 106 9.84 0.55 2.87
N GLY A 107 9.89 1.43 1.86
CA GLY A 107 9.37 1.14 0.52
C GLY A 107 10.09 -0.03 -0.13
N LEU A 108 11.42 -0.06 -0.03
CA LEU A 108 12.26 -1.13 -0.55
C LEU A 108 11.91 -2.48 0.08
N ASN A 109 11.83 -2.55 1.41
CA ASN A 109 11.47 -3.77 2.13
C ASN A 109 10.08 -4.26 1.68
N PHE A 110 9.10 -3.36 1.63
CA PHE A 110 7.73 -3.72 1.24
C PHE A 110 7.67 -4.32 -0.17
N VAL A 111 8.24 -3.63 -1.17
CA VAL A 111 8.22 -4.08 -2.58
C VAL A 111 9.00 -5.38 -2.75
N TYR A 112 10.16 -5.50 -2.09
CA TYR A 112 10.97 -6.71 -2.12
C TYR A 112 10.18 -7.93 -1.58
N ARG A 113 9.52 -7.78 -0.42
CA ARG A 113 8.69 -8.84 0.18
C ARG A 113 7.54 -9.26 -0.73
N LEU A 114 6.90 -8.31 -1.42
CA LEU A 114 5.86 -8.65 -2.41
C LEU A 114 6.42 -9.50 -3.55
N LEU A 115 7.60 -9.18 -4.06
CA LEU A 115 8.25 -9.96 -5.12
C LEU A 115 8.68 -11.35 -4.66
N VAL A 116 9.21 -11.48 -3.45
CA VAL A 116 9.55 -12.78 -2.85
C VAL A 116 8.29 -13.64 -2.67
N ARG A 117 7.26 -13.05 -2.06
CA ARG A 117 5.99 -13.74 -1.79
C ARG A 117 5.27 -14.16 -3.07
N GLY A 118 5.34 -13.34 -4.11
CA GLY A 118 4.84 -13.67 -5.44
C GLY A 118 5.68 -14.72 -6.18
N GLY A 119 6.77 -15.20 -5.60
CA GLY A 119 7.68 -16.17 -6.24
C GLY A 119 8.46 -15.61 -7.42
N HIS A 120 8.52 -14.27 -7.53
CA HIS A 120 9.20 -13.61 -8.65
C HIS A 120 10.70 -13.50 -8.48
N ILE A 121 11.17 -13.53 -7.23
CA ILE A 121 12.58 -13.59 -6.85
C ILE A 121 12.77 -14.54 -5.68
N ALA A 122 13.94 -15.18 -5.62
CA ALA A 122 14.37 -15.93 -4.45
C ALA A 122 15.12 -15.00 -3.50
N PRO A 123 14.94 -15.13 -2.16
CA PRO A 123 15.73 -14.37 -1.20
C PRO A 123 17.22 -14.68 -1.37
N GLY A 124 18.04 -13.65 -1.49
CA GLY A 124 19.50 -13.78 -1.59
C GLY A 124 20.20 -13.40 -0.28
N ALA A 125 21.38 -13.93 -0.05
CA ALA A 125 22.19 -13.60 1.13
C ALA A 125 22.56 -12.10 1.20
N ARG A 126 22.63 -11.40 0.06
CA ARG A 126 22.88 -9.96 -0.04
C ARG A 126 21.68 -9.09 0.32
N ASP A 127 20.54 -9.71 0.47
CA ASP A 127 19.24 -9.03 0.70
C ASP A 127 18.90 -8.97 2.20
N SER A 128 19.83 -9.43 3.08
CA SER A 128 19.61 -9.49 4.54
C SER A 128 19.30 -8.13 5.18
N ASP A 129 19.73 -7.02 4.54
CA ASP A 129 19.49 -5.67 5.06
C ASP A 129 18.04 -5.19 4.89
N TYR A 130 17.29 -5.78 3.95
CA TYR A 130 15.92 -5.39 3.63
C TYR A 130 14.96 -6.57 3.45
N ASN A 131 15.46 -7.81 3.51
CA ASN A 131 14.66 -9.03 3.56
C ASN A 131 14.42 -9.47 5.02
N VAL A 132 13.91 -8.55 5.80
CA VAL A 132 13.58 -8.75 7.22
C VAL A 132 12.10 -8.43 7.44
N ASP A 133 11.58 -8.85 8.58
CA ASP A 133 10.23 -8.44 8.94
C ASP A 133 10.15 -6.92 9.07
N MET A 134 8.96 -6.37 8.74
CA MET A 134 8.77 -4.92 8.78
C MET A 134 9.19 -4.33 10.12
N ASP A 135 9.05 -5.08 11.21
CA ASP A 135 9.41 -4.62 12.55
C ASP A 135 10.91 -4.60 12.83
N GLU A 136 11.68 -5.35 12.08
CA GLU A 136 13.14 -5.44 12.19
C GLU A 136 13.87 -4.60 11.14
N GLN A 137 13.14 -3.87 10.29
CA GLN A 137 13.73 -3.09 9.21
C GLN A 137 14.72 -2.05 9.74
N LYS A 138 15.95 -2.15 9.27
CA LYS A 138 17.03 -1.19 9.54
C LYS A 138 17.09 -0.11 8.47
N ASP A 139 17.59 1.05 8.86
CA ASP A 139 17.86 2.11 7.90
C ASP A 139 19.02 1.76 6.98
N LEU A 140 18.78 1.94 5.70
CA LEU A 140 19.84 2.04 4.69
C LEU A 140 20.13 3.52 4.41
N PRO A 141 21.34 3.86 3.95
CA PRO A 141 21.60 5.19 3.39
C PRO A 141 20.56 5.52 2.32
N ALA A 142 19.99 6.73 2.38
CA ALA A 142 18.82 7.11 1.57
C ALA A 142 19.06 6.91 0.06
N ASP A 143 20.22 7.28 -0.45
CA ASP A 143 20.56 7.13 -1.87
C ASP A 143 20.63 5.65 -2.28
N ARG A 144 21.18 4.79 -1.42
CA ARG A 144 21.24 3.35 -1.65
C ARG A 144 19.83 2.74 -1.65
N ALA A 145 19.01 3.08 -0.65
CA ALA A 145 17.62 2.62 -0.56
C ALA A 145 16.81 3.06 -1.79
N LYS A 146 16.94 4.32 -2.21
CA LYS A 146 16.27 4.87 -3.39
C LYS A 146 16.68 4.17 -4.69
N SER A 147 17.97 3.93 -4.87
CA SER A 147 18.50 3.23 -6.05
C SER A 147 17.99 1.79 -6.13
N LEU A 148 18.05 1.05 -5.01
CA LEU A 148 17.53 -0.32 -4.93
C LEU A 148 16.02 -0.36 -5.13
N LEU A 149 15.27 0.53 -4.50
CA LEU A 149 13.81 0.61 -4.68
C LEU A 149 13.46 0.80 -6.14
N LYS A 150 14.14 1.72 -6.85
CA LYS A 150 13.91 1.94 -8.28
C LYS A 150 14.16 0.68 -9.11
N ALA A 151 15.20 -0.07 -8.83
CA ALA A 151 15.52 -1.33 -9.51
C ALA A 151 14.41 -2.38 -9.28
N TYR A 152 13.96 -2.54 -8.03
CA TYR A 152 12.90 -3.49 -7.69
C TYR A 152 11.52 -3.07 -8.21
N LEU A 153 11.22 -1.77 -8.28
CA LEU A 153 9.98 -1.28 -8.90
C LEU A 153 9.97 -1.59 -10.41
N SER A 154 11.09 -1.38 -11.10
CA SER A 154 11.21 -1.77 -12.52
C SER A 154 11.02 -3.28 -12.73
N LEU A 155 11.53 -4.09 -11.80
CA LEU A 155 11.30 -5.55 -11.83
C LEU A 155 9.83 -5.87 -11.56
N PHE A 156 9.21 -5.21 -10.57
CA PHE A 156 7.81 -5.37 -10.21
C PHE A 156 6.89 -5.07 -11.40
N GLU A 157 7.09 -3.94 -12.09
CA GLU A 157 6.32 -3.58 -13.29
C GLU A 157 6.38 -4.67 -14.36
N LYS A 158 7.57 -5.24 -14.59
CA LYS A 158 7.76 -6.33 -15.56
C LYS A 158 7.03 -7.62 -15.13
N LYS A 159 7.07 -7.96 -13.85
CA LYS A 159 6.52 -9.22 -13.33
C LYS A 159 5.00 -9.21 -13.21
N TYR A 160 4.43 -8.05 -12.90
CA TYR A 160 2.99 -7.87 -12.79
C TYR A 160 2.33 -7.29 -14.04
N PHE A 161 3.11 -7.04 -15.11
CA PHE A 161 2.64 -6.47 -16.38
C PHE A 161 1.86 -5.16 -16.21
N ILE A 162 2.32 -4.31 -15.31
CA ILE A 162 1.73 -3.01 -15.01
C ILE A 162 2.74 -1.89 -15.21
N LYS A 163 2.24 -0.65 -15.24
CA LYS A 163 3.05 0.56 -15.11
C LYS A 163 2.57 1.32 -13.88
N LEU A 164 3.48 1.59 -12.95
CA LEU A 164 3.18 2.39 -11.77
C LEU A 164 3.01 3.86 -12.18
N LYS A 165 2.05 4.53 -11.56
CA LYS A 165 1.71 5.93 -11.87
C LYS A 165 2.46 6.91 -10.98
N THR A 166 2.87 6.44 -9.80
CA THR A 166 3.39 7.29 -8.73
C THR A 166 4.91 7.45 -8.77
N TYR A 167 5.63 6.57 -9.49
CA TYR A 167 7.11 6.53 -9.42
C TYR A 167 7.76 6.75 -10.77
#